data_4d2242d39e726b577d4faa80477a77ed
#
_entry.id   4d2242d39e726b577d4faa80477a77ed
#
_cell.length_a   1.000
_cell.length_b   1.000
_cell.length_c   1.000
_cell.angle_alpha   90.00
_cell.angle_beta   90.00
_cell.angle_gamma   90.00
#
_symmetry.space_group_name_H-M   'P 1'
#
loop_
_entity.id
_entity.type
_entity.pdbx_description
1 polymer ?
#
loop_
_entity_poly.entity_id
_entity_poly.type
_entity_poly.pdbx_seq_one_letter_code
_entity_poly.pdbx_strand_id
1 'polypeptide(L)'
;MKFPIGFAFNEESKKVEMEPLVQQEIVPVKSLVQVYFPERNQTLTYFNDQFDLKRGDFVFVDGKLEGTRGIVLEVNKNFKIKVADYKKVISVADTNVSGQMYMAGSHFVSFDAAVLPYEKIRTWYLPPVKPEDEYETGNDDSVIVLDKLGDMKVSQAVWERGREYYMENHVRYICVDAGRGRAIVEGEHAYEVEFDFADGEIRNLICSCPCGYTCKHEVAAMMQLKETLDLMDKYYADLRNGYFAAIVKGDLFRFAIDSKESGSFVL
;
A
#
# COMPACT_ATOMS: atom_id res chain seq x y z
N MET A 1 29.23 -66.82 6.47
CA MET A 1 30.05 -65.84 7.24
C MET A 1 29.35 -64.44 7.12
N LYS A 2 28.78 -63.97 8.24
CA LYS A 2 28.16 -62.68 8.36
C LYS A 2 29.10 -61.77 9.14
N PHE A 3 29.52 -60.66 8.56
CA PHE A 3 30.31 -59.66 9.26
C PHE A 3 29.37 -58.54 9.73
N PRO A 4 29.31 -58.19 11.04
CA PRO A 4 28.59 -57.01 11.50
C PRO A 4 29.49 -55.77 11.37
N ILE A 5 29.02 -54.76 10.62
CA ILE A 5 29.64 -53.44 10.60
C ILE A 5 28.95 -52.62 11.69
N GLY A 6 29.63 -52.41 12.81
CA GLY A 6 29.18 -51.48 13.85
C GLY A 6 29.69 -50.08 13.56
N PHE A 7 28.78 -49.10 13.43
CA PHE A 7 29.11 -47.71 13.50
C PHE A 7 28.99 -47.23 14.95
N ALA A 8 30.12 -46.86 15.54
CA ALA A 8 30.14 -46.16 16.80
C ALA A 8 29.79 -44.67 16.57
N PHE A 9 28.66 -44.25 17.12
CA PHE A 9 28.36 -42.81 17.21
C PHE A 9 29.09 -42.25 18.42
N ASN A 10 30.04 -41.36 18.16
CA ASN A 10 30.65 -40.52 19.19
C ASN A 10 29.73 -39.33 19.42
N GLU A 11 28.97 -39.35 20.49
CA GLU A 11 28.25 -38.20 21.02
C GLU A 11 29.22 -37.27 21.76
N GLU A 12 29.90 -36.41 21.05
CA GLU A 12 30.41 -35.16 21.59
C GLU A 12 29.59 -34.03 21.03
N SER A 13 28.46 -33.75 21.65
CA SER A 13 27.68 -32.53 21.43
C SER A 13 28.46 -31.34 22.00
N LYS A 14 29.30 -30.72 21.16
CA LYS A 14 29.74 -29.35 21.41
C LYS A 14 28.51 -28.45 21.39
N LYS A 15 28.09 -27.98 22.57
CA LYS A 15 27.23 -26.80 22.68
C LYS A 15 27.93 -25.66 21.98
N VAL A 16 27.48 -25.31 20.77
CA VAL A 16 27.77 -24.06 20.14
C VAL A 16 26.92 -23.03 20.89
N GLU A 17 27.51 -22.28 21.81
CA GLU A 17 26.92 -21.08 22.33
C GLU A 17 26.81 -20.12 21.13
N MET A 18 25.56 -19.95 20.64
CA MET A 18 25.27 -18.86 19.71
C MET A 18 25.41 -17.55 20.48
N GLU A 19 26.49 -16.83 20.21
CA GLU A 19 26.59 -15.44 20.61
C GLU A 19 25.35 -14.70 20.07
N PRO A 20 24.70 -13.86 20.89
CA PRO A 20 23.58 -13.08 20.41
C PRO A 20 24.08 -12.19 19.26
N LEU A 21 23.43 -12.29 18.09
CA LEU A 21 23.65 -11.38 16.98
C LEU A 21 23.38 -9.97 17.50
N VAL A 22 24.46 -9.24 17.74
CA VAL A 22 24.39 -7.81 18.03
C VAL A 22 23.75 -7.19 16.80
N GLN A 23 22.47 -6.85 16.88
CA GLN A 23 21.83 -5.99 15.90
C GLN A 23 22.59 -4.66 15.94
N GLN A 24 23.46 -4.47 14.95
CA GLN A 24 24.04 -3.15 14.73
C GLN A 24 22.89 -2.22 14.42
N GLU A 25 22.58 -1.31 15.35
CA GLU A 25 21.70 -0.18 15.06
C GLU A 25 22.33 0.55 13.87
N ILE A 26 21.70 0.44 12.71
CA ILE A 26 22.08 1.19 11.52
C ILE A 26 21.74 2.65 11.84
N VAL A 27 22.73 3.42 12.25
CA VAL A 27 22.58 4.85 12.49
C VAL A 27 22.22 5.50 11.14
N PRO A 28 21.05 6.10 10.99
CA PRO A 28 20.66 6.68 9.71
C PRO A 28 21.65 7.75 9.27
N VAL A 29 22.04 7.70 8.01
CA VAL A 29 22.96 8.69 7.45
C VAL A 29 22.19 9.97 7.17
N LYS A 30 22.45 11.01 7.98
CA LYS A 30 21.82 12.33 7.79
C LYS A 30 22.16 12.91 6.43
N SER A 31 21.15 13.47 5.77
CA SER A 31 21.31 14.07 4.44
C SER A 31 20.38 15.28 4.23
N LEU A 32 20.76 16.15 3.29
CA LEU A 32 19.84 17.08 2.64
C LEU A 32 19.40 16.46 1.33
N VAL A 33 18.09 16.45 1.09
CA VAL A 33 17.52 15.87 -0.12
C VAL A 33 16.74 16.91 -0.91
N GLN A 34 16.94 16.93 -2.22
CA GLN A 34 16.07 17.66 -3.13
C GLN A 34 14.93 16.74 -3.51
N VAL A 35 13.70 17.17 -3.22
CA VAL A 35 12.47 16.43 -3.49
C VAL A 35 11.64 17.18 -4.52
N TYR A 36 11.31 16.50 -5.60
CA TYR A 36 10.43 17.01 -6.66
C TYR A 36 9.00 16.55 -6.42
N PHE A 37 8.07 17.47 -6.50
CA PHE A 37 6.63 17.25 -6.37
C PHE A 37 5.97 17.44 -7.73
N PRO A 38 5.62 16.36 -8.45
CA PRO A 38 5.06 16.43 -9.80
C PRO A 38 3.77 17.25 -9.90
N GLU A 39 2.86 17.09 -8.93
CA GLU A 39 1.58 17.80 -8.90
C GLU A 39 1.70 19.32 -8.78
N ARG A 40 2.81 19.78 -8.20
CA ARG A 40 3.09 21.22 -8.01
C ARG A 40 4.16 21.74 -8.97
N ASN A 41 4.79 20.84 -9.75
CA ASN A 41 5.97 21.13 -10.58
C ASN A 41 7.05 21.91 -9.80
N GLN A 42 7.35 21.47 -8.60
CA GLN A 42 8.22 22.19 -7.66
C GLN A 42 9.27 21.25 -7.06
N THR A 43 10.51 21.74 -6.94
CA THR A 43 11.59 21.06 -6.22
C THR A 43 11.94 21.87 -4.97
N LEU A 44 11.97 21.18 -3.82
CA LEU A 44 12.31 21.76 -2.52
C LEU A 44 13.34 20.92 -1.81
N THR A 45 14.06 21.54 -0.88
CA THR A 45 15.11 20.87 -0.07
C THR A 45 14.56 20.54 1.32
N TYR A 46 14.79 19.27 1.74
CA TYR A 46 14.37 18.75 3.03
C TYR A 46 15.54 18.16 3.80
N PHE A 47 15.44 18.16 5.12
CA PHE A 47 16.40 17.46 5.98
C PHE A 47 15.90 16.03 6.22
N ASN A 48 16.80 15.07 6.06
CA ASN A 48 16.56 13.66 6.37
C ASN A 48 17.53 13.22 7.47
N ASP A 49 16.99 12.67 8.55
CA ASP A 49 17.74 12.14 9.69
C ASP A 49 17.33 10.70 10.07
N GLN A 50 16.45 10.07 9.27
CA GLN A 50 15.84 8.79 9.61
C GLN A 50 16.02 7.69 8.55
N PHE A 51 16.21 8.06 7.27
CA PHE A 51 16.14 7.11 6.16
C PHE A 51 17.45 7.08 5.35
N ASP A 52 17.83 5.92 4.82
CA ASP A 52 18.91 5.82 3.81
C ASP A 52 18.31 6.05 2.41
N LEU A 53 18.12 7.33 2.09
CA LEU A 53 17.48 7.74 0.85
C LEU A 53 18.41 7.67 -0.34
N LYS A 54 17.83 7.35 -1.50
CA LYS A 54 18.46 7.32 -2.81
C LYS A 54 17.65 8.13 -3.81
N ARG A 55 18.29 8.52 -4.90
CA ARG A 55 17.59 9.13 -6.03
C ARG A 55 16.51 8.17 -6.55
N GLY A 56 15.33 8.70 -6.81
CA GLY A 56 14.16 7.94 -7.27
C GLY A 56 13.24 7.46 -6.15
N ASP A 57 13.65 7.53 -4.88
CA ASP A 57 12.78 7.16 -3.76
C ASP A 57 11.56 8.08 -3.69
N PHE A 58 10.41 7.49 -3.40
CA PHE A 58 9.18 8.22 -3.11
C PHE A 58 9.11 8.52 -1.61
N VAL A 59 8.84 9.77 -1.29
CA VAL A 59 8.85 10.25 0.10
C VAL A 59 7.64 11.13 0.39
N PHE A 60 7.26 11.16 1.67
CA PHE A 60 6.42 12.21 2.24
C PHE A 60 7.24 13.11 3.14
N VAL A 61 6.83 14.36 3.24
CA VAL A 61 7.54 15.40 3.98
C VAL A 61 6.59 16.12 4.95
N ASP A 62 7.14 16.76 5.97
CA ASP A 62 6.36 17.63 6.85
C ASP A 62 6.16 19.04 6.25
N GLY A 63 5.22 19.78 6.79
CA GLY A 63 4.96 21.18 6.49
C GLY A 63 3.97 21.39 5.35
N LYS A 64 4.20 22.40 4.48
CA LYS A 64 3.20 22.86 3.49
C LYS A 64 2.84 21.83 2.43
N LEU A 65 3.71 20.86 2.16
CA LEU A 65 3.50 19.77 1.19
C LEU A 65 3.25 18.43 1.88
N GLU A 66 2.86 18.48 3.14
CA GLU A 66 2.39 17.29 3.86
C GLU A 66 1.23 16.64 3.10
N GLY A 67 1.22 15.29 3.05
CA GLY A 67 0.24 14.53 2.28
C GLY A 67 0.52 14.44 0.78
N THR A 68 1.46 15.23 0.25
CA THR A 68 1.85 15.15 -1.17
C THR A 68 3.09 14.29 -1.33
N ARG A 69 3.05 13.35 -2.26
CA ARG A 69 4.20 12.49 -2.59
C ARG A 69 5.25 13.28 -3.35
N GLY A 70 6.51 13.14 -2.93
CA GLY A 70 7.65 13.67 -3.63
C GLY A 70 8.59 12.58 -4.11
N ILE A 71 9.43 12.91 -5.08
CA ILE A 71 10.47 12.03 -5.64
C ILE A 71 11.83 12.63 -5.29
N VAL A 72 12.72 11.86 -4.69
CA VAL A 72 14.08 12.28 -4.37
C VAL A 72 14.88 12.42 -5.66
N LEU A 73 15.34 13.63 -5.97
CA LEU A 73 16.20 13.91 -7.13
C LEU A 73 17.69 13.86 -6.79
N GLU A 74 18.05 14.29 -5.57
CA GLU A 74 19.44 14.39 -5.15
C GLU A 74 19.56 14.17 -3.64
N VAL A 75 20.62 13.51 -3.22
CA VAL A 75 20.96 13.26 -1.81
C VAL A 75 22.35 13.82 -1.54
N ASN A 76 22.43 14.83 -0.68
CA ASN A 76 23.68 15.44 -0.27
C ASN A 76 24.00 15.06 1.19
N LYS A 77 25.08 14.31 1.39
CA LYS A 77 25.56 13.87 2.71
C LYS A 77 26.64 14.82 3.29
N ASN A 78 27.15 15.75 2.48
CA ASN A 78 28.14 16.76 2.93
C ASN A 78 27.49 18.13 3.04
N PHE A 79 26.95 18.46 4.20
CA PHE A 79 26.21 19.69 4.42
C PHE A 79 26.47 20.31 5.81
N LYS A 80 26.18 21.62 5.92
CA LYS A 80 26.11 22.33 7.19
C LYS A 80 24.90 23.26 7.19
N ILE A 81 23.96 22.99 8.06
CA ILE A 81 22.68 23.71 8.15
C ILE A 81 22.31 24.06 9.59
N LYS A 82 21.39 25.01 9.74
CA LYS A 82 20.60 25.18 10.94
C LYS A 82 19.31 24.36 10.78
N VAL A 83 19.20 23.24 11.52
CA VAL A 83 18.12 22.25 11.34
C VAL A 83 16.73 22.88 11.43
N ALA A 84 16.55 23.89 12.31
CA ALA A 84 15.26 24.58 12.49
C ALA A 84 14.74 25.29 11.20
N ASP A 85 15.60 25.54 10.24
CA ASP A 85 15.23 26.24 9.00
C ASP A 85 14.71 25.24 7.92
N TYR A 86 14.78 23.94 8.19
CA TYR A 86 14.41 22.90 7.22
C TYR A 86 13.24 22.06 7.72
N LYS A 87 12.37 21.72 6.81
CA LYS A 87 11.34 20.70 7.00
C LYS A 87 11.96 19.32 6.78
N LYS A 88 11.31 18.26 7.31
CA LYS A 88 11.87 16.91 7.31
C LYS A 88 11.17 15.98 6.33
N VAL A 89 11.90 14.97 5.91
CA VAL A 89 11.29 13.74 5.35
C VAL A 89 10.71 12.93 6.51
N ILE A 90 9.45 12.53 6.40
CA ILE A 90 8.70 11.83 7.45
C ILE A 90 8.37 10.38 7.09
N SER A 91 8.44 10.03 5.82
CA SER A 91 8.21 8.65 5.38
C SER A 91 8.88 8.39 4.03
N VAL A 92 9.23 7.14 3.78
CA VAL A 92 9.72 6.63 2.50
C VAL A 92 8.87 5.43 2.09
N ALA A 93 8.46 5.40 0.82
CA ALA A 93 7.72 4.27 0.29
C ALA A 93 8.68 3.19 -0.23
N ASP A 94 8.57 1.97 0.29
CA ASP A 94 9.23 0.81 -0.31
C ASP A 94 8.49 0.39 -1.58
N THR A 95 9.06 0.65 -2.74
CA THR A 95 8.48 0.34 -4.06
C THR A 95 8.96 -0.98 -4.66
N ASN A 96 9.66 -1.85 -3.88
CA ASN A 96 10.06 -3.16 -4.34
C ASN A 96 8.83 -4.07 -4.49
N VAL A 97 8.62 -4.60 -5.68
CA VAL A 97 7.58 -5.60 -5.94
C VAL A 97 8.22 -6.84 -6.53
N SER A 98 7.89 -7.99 -5.96
CA SER A 98 8.38 -9.29 -6.43
C SER A 98 7.25 -10.31 -6.31
N GLY A 99 6.96 -11.02 -7.38
CA GLY A 99 5.97 -12.08 -7.41
C GLY A 99 5.12 -12.06 -8.67
N GLN A 100 4.11 -12.93 -8.67
CA GLN A 100 3.24 -13.10 -9.84
C GLN A 100 2.02 -12.20 -9.76
N MET A 101 1.69 -11.62 -10.92
CA MET A 101 0.52 -10.78 -11.11
C MET A 101 -0.25 -11.19 -12.35
N TYR A 102 -1.53 -10.92 -12.35
CA TYR A 102 -2.47 -11.27 -13.41
C TYR A 102 -3.25 -10.03 -13.83
N MET A 103 -3.67 -9.97 -15.09
CA MET A 103 -4.45 -8.83 -15.59
C MET A 103 -5.92 -8.93 -15.19
N ALA A 104 -6.47 -7.88 -14.58
CA ALA A 104 -7.87 -7.74 -14.25
C ALA A 104 -8.37 -6.34 -14.65
N GLY A 105 -8.87 -6.19 -15.85
CA GLY A 105 -9.33 -4.89 -16.37
C GLY A 105 -8.21 -3.85 -16.39
N SER A 106 -8.41 -2.74 -15.69
CA SER A 106 -7.43 -1.65 -15.53
C SER A 106 -6.37 -1.94 -14.44
N HIS A 107 -6.53 -3.03 -13.69
CA HIS A 107 -5.68 -3.41 -12.57
C HIS A 107 -4.82 -4.64 -12.90
N PHE A 108 -3.75 -4.80 -12.12
CA PHE A 108 -3.10 -6.10 -11.90
C PHE A 108 -3.59 -6.67 -10.58
N VAL A 109 -3.84 -7.98 -10.53
CA VAL A 109 -4.24 -8.70 -9.34
C VAL A 109 -3.17 -9.72 -8.94
N SER A 110 -2.94 -9.86 -7.63
CA SER A 110 -2.15 -10.94 -7.04
C SER A 110 -2.97 -11.69 -6.00
N PHE A 111 -2.76 -13.01 -5.94
CA PHE A 111 -3.34 -13.91 -4.96
C PHE A 111 -2.35 -14.29 -3.85
N ASP A 112 -1.19 -13.64 -3.83
CA ASP A 112 -0.14 -13.82 -2.82
C ASP A 112 -0.01 -12.52 -2.01
N ALA A 113 -0.27 -12.63 -0.71
CA ALA A 113 -0.21 -11.49 0.21
C ALA A 113 1.19 -10.87 0.33
N ALA A 114 2.26 -11.60 -0.02
CA ALA A 114 3.62 -11.07 0.00
C ALA A 114 3.92 -10.13 -1.18
N VAL A 115 3.14 -10.20 -2.28
CA VAL A 115 3.39 -9.42 -3.49
C VAL A 115 2.92 -7.98 -3.35
N LEU A 116 1.69 -7.78 -2.89
CA LEU A 116 1.06 -6.46 -2.74
C LEU A 116 0.43 -6.31 -1.34
N PRO A 117 1.22 -6.44 -0.24
CA PRO A 117 0.68 -6.33 1.10
C PRO A 117 0.16 -4.92 1.37
N TYR A 118 -1.02 -4.82 1.99
CA TYR A 118 -1.71 -3.54 2.21
C TYR A 118 -0.84 -2.48 2.87
N GLU A 119 -0.18 -2.80 3.99
CA GLU A 119 0.60 -1.84 4.77
C GLU A 119 1.74 -1.22 3.94
N LYS A 120 2.35 -2.02 3.08
CA LYS A 120 3.38 -1.55 2.16
C LYS A 120 2.80 -0.64 1.08
N ILE A 121 1.71 -1.07 0.44
CA ILE A 121 1.06 -0.31 -0.64
C ILE A 121 0.46 0.98 -0.10
N ARG A 122 -0.08 0.96 1.11
CA ARG A 122 -0.58 2.15 1.79
C ARG A 122 0.44 3.28 1.82
N THR A 123 1.71 2.96 2.14
CA THR A 123 2.78 3.97 2.20
C THR A 123 3.15 4.58 0.83
N TRP A 124 2.64 4.02 -0.28
CA TRP A 124 2.79 4.63 -1.60
C TRP A 124 1.86 5.84 -1.79
N TYR A 125 0.74 5.85 -1.10
CA TYR A 125 -0.35 6.81 -1.32
C TYR A 125 -0.57 7.76 -0.16
N LEU A 126 -0.28 7.33 1.05
CA LEU A 126 -0.65 8.02 2.27
C LEU A 126 0.58 8.25 3.18
N PRO A 127 0.70 9.43 3.78
CA PRO A 127 1.68 9.69 4.83
C PRO A 127 1.33 8.85 6.08
N PRO A 128 2.27 8.73 7.04
CA PRO A 128 1.95 8.20 8.35
C PRO A 128 0.80 8.97 8.99
N VAL A 129 -0.11 8.25 9.64
CA VAL A 129 -1.20 8.88 10.42
C VAL A 129 -0.60 9.51 11.67
N LYS A 130 -0.99 10.72 11.97
CA LYS A 130 -0.65 11.40 13.22
C LYS A 130 -1.69 11.06 14.28
N PRO A 131 -1.31 10.96 15.56
CA PRO A 131 -2.27 10.66 16.64
C PRO A 131 -3.45 11.64 16.70
N GLU A 132 -3.25 12.89 16.33
CA GLU A 132 -4.30 13.91 16.29
C GLU A 132 -5.28 13.76 15.12
N ASP A 133 -4.93 12.95 14.12
CA ASP A 133 -5.73 12.70 12.91
C ASP A 133 -6.42 11.31 12.95
N GLU A 134 -6.42 10.62 14.09
CA GLU A 134 -7.14 9.37 14.28
C GLU A 134 -8.65 9.60 14.24
N TYR A 135 -9.36 8.78 13.47
CA TYR A 135 -10.81 8.83 13.37
C TYR A 135 -11.45 7.85 14.36
N GLU A 136 -12.51 8.30 15.05
CA GLU A 136 -13.41 7.38 15.71
C GLU A 136 -14.50 6.93 14.74
N THR A 137 -14.69 5.62 14.62
CA THR A 137 -15.70 5.03 13.76
C THR A 137 -16.78 4.35 14.58
N GLY A 138 -18.05 4.57 14.19
CA GLY A 138 -19.18 3.79 14.69
C GLY A 138 -19.38 2.53 13.84
N ASN A 139 -20.05 1.55 14.40
CA ASN A 139 -20.55 0.41 13.66
C ASN A 139 -22.03 0.62 13.37
N ASP A 140 -22.46 0.36 12.16
CA ASP A 140 -23.86 0.23 11.83
C ASP A 140 -24.18 -1.24 11.43
N ASP A 141 -25.46 -1.61 11.51
CA ASP A 141 -25.91 -2.94 11.12
C ASP A 141 -26.26 -3.02 9.62
N SER A 142 -25.87 -2.03 8.82
CA SER A 142 -26.20 -1.99 7.40
C SER A 142 -25.44 -3.09 6.65
N VAL A 143 -26.16 -3.75 5.74
CA VAL A 143 -25.62 -4.79 4.87
C VAL A 143 -25.84 -4.35 3.44
N ILE A 144 -24.79 -4.34 2.65
CA ILE A 144 -24.82 -4.06 1.22
C ILE A 144 -24.55 -5.37 0.49
N VAL A 145 -25.49 -5.78 -0.35
CA VAL A 145 -25.31 -6.95 -1.23
C VAL A 145 -24.56 -6.49 -2.47
N LEU A 146 -23.39 -7.07 -2.73
CA LEU A 146 -22.49 -6.63 -3.79
C LEU A 146 -23.12 -6.71 -5.18
N ASP A 147 -23.96 -7.72 -5.43
CA ASP A 147 -24.71 -7.84 -6.70
C ASP A 147 -25.86 -6.84 -6.85
N LYS A 148 -26.18 -6.12 -5.79
CA LYS A 148 -27.26 -5.13 -5.74
C LYS A 148 -26.75 -3.75 -5.32
N LEU A 149 -25.60 -3.33 -5.81
CA LEU A 149 -25.01 -2.03 -5.46
C LEU A 149 -25.95 -0.85 -5.74
N GLY A 150 -26.88 -0.98 -6.70
CA GLY A 150 -27.90 0.03 -6.94
C GLY A 150 -28.84 0.30 -5.77
N ASP A 151 -28.89 -0.60 -4.79
CA ASP A 151 -29.71 -0.47 -3.58
C ASP A 151 -28.96 0.28 -2.44
N MET A 152 -27.72 0.71 -2.65
CA MET A 152 -26.98 1.52 -1.68
C MET A 152 -27.76 2.79 -1.36
N LYS A 153 -27.92 3.09 -0.06
CA LYS A 153 -28.63 4.26 0.44
C LYS A 153 -27.81 5.53 0.27
N VAL A 154 -27.64 5.97 -0.96
CA VAL A 154 -26.93 7.20 -1.32
C VAL A 154 -27.77 8.09 -2.22
N SER A 155 -27.46 9.41 -2.25
CA SER A 155 -28.10 10.29 -3.22
C SER A 155 -27.63 9.99 -4.64
N GLN A 156 -28.47 10.31 -5.63
CA GLN A 156 -28.13 10.17 -7.04
C GLN A 156 -26.78 10.86 -7.38
N ALA A 157 -26.55 12.05 -6.84
CA ALA A 157 -25.32 12.81 -7.07
C ALA A 157 -24.07 12.15 -6.47
N VAL A 158 -24.19 11.44 -5.33
CA VAL A 158 -23.10 10.66 -4.74
C VAL A 158 -22.83 9.42 -5.59
N TRP A 159 -23.89 8.74 -6.03
CA TRP A 159 -23.79 7.57 -6.90
C TRP A 159 -23.08 7.88 -8.21
N GLU A 160 -23.52 8.95 -8.92
CA GLU A 160 -22.93 9.37 -10.19
C GLU A 160 -21.45 9.73 -10.04
N ARG A 161 -21.10 10.52 -9.02
CA ARG A 161 -19.68 10.85 -8.72
C ARG A 161 -18.86 9.61 -8.33
N GLY A 162 -19.42 8.69 -7.60
CA GLY A 162 -18.75 7.41 -7.27
C GLY A 162 -18.48 6.58 -8.53
N ARG A 163 -19.47 6.52 -9.44
CA ARG A 163 -19.32 5.86 -10.74
C ARG A 163 -18.25 6.54 -11.62
N GLU A 164 -18.18 7.87 -11.67
CA GLU A 164 -17.12 8.60 -12.36
C GLU A 164 -15.75 8.23 -11.79
N TYR A 165 -15.59 8.25 -10.48
CA TYR A 165 -14.35 7.87 -9.79
C TYR A 165 -13.91 6.45 -10.13
N TYR A 166 -14.84 5.50 -10.15
CA TYR A 166 -14.57 4.13 -10.58
C TYR A 166 -14.11 4.09 -12.05
N MET A 167 -14.84 4.74 -12.97
CA MET A 167 -14.53 4.72 -14.41
C MET A 167 -13.20 5.40 -14.75
N GLU A 168 -12.79 6.38 -13.98
CA GLU A 168 -11.53 7.11 -14.12
C GLU A 168 -10.36 6.46 -13.38
N ASN A 169 -10.56 5.23 -12.83
CA ASN A 169 -9.57 4.46 -12.07
C ASN A 169 -9.03 5.19 -10.83
N HIS A 170 -9.88 5.95 -10.14
CA HIS A 170 -9.52 6.57 -8.87
C HIS A 170 -9.36 5.56 -7.73
N VAL A 171 -9.92 4.35 -7.85
CA VAL A 171 -9.63 3.24 -6.94
C VAL A 171 -8.24 2.69 -7.29
N ARG A 172 -7.23 3.20 -6.62
CA ARG A 172 -5.83 2.90 -6.93
C ARG A 172 -5.39 1.52 -6.49
N TYR A 173 -5.94 1.07 -5.38
CA TYR A 173 -5.66 -0.23 -4.80
C TYR A 173 -6.91 -0.75 -4.09
N ILE A 174 -7.10 -2.06 -4.13
CA ILE A 174 -8.12 -2.75 -3.35
C ILE A 174 -7.64 -4.16 -3.01
N CYS A 175 -7.88 -4.60 -1.78
CA CYS A 175 -7.58 -5.96 -1.35
C CYS A 175 -8.68 -6.51 -0.45
N VAL A 176 -8.75 -7.83 -0.40
CA VAL A 176 -9.48 -8.58 0.62
C VAL A 176 -8.54 -9.61 1.20
N ASP A 177 -8.45 -9.65 2.52
CA ASP A 177 -7.64 -10.59 3.28
C ASP A 177 -8.48 -11.18 4.41
N ALA A 178 -8.74 -12.50 4.35
CA ALA A 178 -9.54 -13.21 5.33
C ALA A 178 -10.89 -12.53 5.68
N GLY A 179 -11.56 -11.97 4.65
CA GLY A 179 -12.85 -11.28 4.80
C GLY A 179 -12.75 -9.80 5.18
N ARG A 180 -11.56 -9.27 5.48
CA ARG A 180 -11.37 -7.82 5.67
C ARG A 180 -10.93 -7.16 4.37
N GLY A 181 -11.72 -6.22 3.90
CA GLY A 181 -11.45 -5.45 2.70
C GLY A 181 -10.88 -4.08 2.99
N ARG A 182 -9.96 -3.63 2.14
CA ARG A 182 -9.39 -2.28 2.18
C ARG A 182 -9.17 -1.77 0.77
N ALA A 183 -9.45 -0.49 0.56
CA ALA A 183 -9.16 0.17 -0.70
C ALA A 183 -8.52 1.54 -0.47
N ILE A 184 -7.75 1.99 -1.46
CA ILE A 184 -7.21 3.35 -1.52
C ILE A 184 -7.84 4.04 -2.73
N VAL A 185 -8.55 5.12 -2.48
CA VAL A 185 -9.26 5.90 -3.48
C VAL A 185 -8.64 7.29 -3.56
N GLU A 186 -8.12 7.67 -4.71
CA GLU A 186 -7.50 8.97 -4.94
C GLU A 186 -8.56 10.00 -5.34
N GLY A 187 -8.65 11.09 -4.57
CA GLY A 187 -9.48 12.26 -4.83
C GLY A 187 -8.62 13.51 -4.80
N GLU A 188 -9.03 14.52 -4.05
CA GLU A 188 -8.15 15.65 -3.70
C GLU A 188 -6.91 15.18 -2.91
N HIS A 189 -7.14 14.18 -2.07
CA HIS A 189 -6.12 13.39 -1.37
C HIS A 189 -6.42 11.90 -1.59
N ALA A 190 -5.51 11.03 -1.18
CA ALA A 190 -5.81 9.61 -1.09
C ALA A 190 -6.61 9.34 0.19
N TYR A 191 -7.65 8.51 0.09
CA TYR A 191 -8.52 8.11 1.18
C TYR A 191 -8.55 6.59 1.31
N GLU A 192 -8.60 6.13 2.55
CA GLU A 192 -8.77 4.71 2.87
C GLU A 192 -10.27 4.39 2.95
N VAL A 193 -10.65 3.26 2.36
CA VAL A 193 -11.97 2.67 2.51
C VAL A 193 -11.79 1.29 3.10
N GLU A 194 -12.41 1.04 4.25
CA GLU A 194 -12.39 -0.25 4.94
C GLU A 194 -13.78 -0.87 4.93
N PHE A 195 -13.85 -2.20 4.89
CA PHE A 195 -15.09 -2.95 4.93
C PHE A 195 -14.85 -4.41 5.33
N ASP A 196 -15.89 -5.08 5.79
CA ASP A 196 -15.93 -6.53 5.93
C ASP A 196 -16.64 -7.13 4.73
N PHE A 197 -16.11 -8.22 4.18
CA PHE A 197 -16.66 -8.92 3.02
C PHE A 197 -16.80 -10.42 3.30
N ALA A 198 -18.04 -10.92 3.23
CA ALA A 198 -18.33 -12.33 3.35
C ALA A 198 -19.56 -12.69 2.51
N ASP A 199 -19.50 -13.79 1.79
CA ASP A 199 -20.63 -14.36 1.04
C ASP A 199 -21.37 -13.37 0.11
N GLY A 200 -20.64 -12.43 -0.49
CA GLY A 200 -21.19 -11.39 -1.35
C GLY A 200 -21.85 -10.22 -0.61
N GLU A 201 -21.73 -10.19 0.71
CA GLU A 201 -22.21 -9.10 1.57
C GLU A 201 -21.06 -8.22 2.05
N ILE A 202 -21.31 -6.93 2.09
CA ILE A 202 -20.43 -5.90 2.64
C ILE A 202 -21.05 -5.37 3.94
N ARG A 203 -20.22 -5.26 4.97
CA ARG A 203 -20.55 -4.69 6.28
C ARG A 203 -19.48 -3.71 6.70
N ASN A 204 -19.78 -2.85 7.65
CA ASN A 204 -18.83 -1.92 8.25
C ASN A 204 -18.06 -1.10 7.21
N LEU A 205 -18.76 -0.64 6.16
CA LEU A 205 -18.15 0.15 5.08
C LEU A 205 -17.90 1.59 5.56
N ILE A 206 -16.62 1.98 5.61
CA ILE A 206 -16.17 3.25 6.18
C ILE A 206 -15.09 3.86 5.29
N CYS A 207 -15.14 5.19 5.12
CA CYS A 207 -14.13 5.96 4.39
C CYS A 207 -13.46 6.99 5.30
N SER A 208 -12.14 7.14 5.21
CA SER A 208 -11.37 8.15 5.96
C SER A 208 -11.58 9.61 5.47
N CYS A 209 -12.42 9.84 4.46
CA CYS A 209 -12.73 11.20 4.03
C CYS A 209 -13.62 11.94 5.05
N PRO A 210 -13.67 13.28 5.03
CA PRO A 210 -14.43 14.05 6.03
C PRO A 210 -15.96 13.97 5.85
N CYS A 211 -16.47 13.05 5.02
CA CYS A 211 -17.91 12.87 4.84
C CYS A 211 -18.49 12.05 6.00
N GLY A 212 -19.49 12.56 6.68
CA GLY A 212 -20.18 11.86 7.76
C GLY A 212 -21.20 10.81 7.34
N TYR A 213 -21.30 10.51 6.03
CA TYR A 213 -22.25 9.56 5.44
C TYR A 213 -21.58 8.84 4.28
N THR A 214 -22.21 7.75 3.81
CA THR A 214 -21.73 7.02 2.62
C THR A 214 -21.37 7.96 1.48
N CYS A 215 -20.15 7.87 1.03
CA CYS A 215 -19.54 8.84 0.12
C CYS A 215 -19.24 8.24 -1.27
N LYS A 216 -18.81 9.11 -2.20
CA LYS A 216 -18.42 8.71 -3.55
C LYS A 216 -17.25 7.73 -3.58
N HIS A 217 -16.33 7.79 -2.59
CA HIS A 217 -15.17 6.89 -2.52
C HIS A 217 -15.60 5.46 -2.16
N GLU A 218 -16.55 5.32 -1.24
CA GLU A 218 -17.13 4.03 -0.89
C GLU A 218 -17.87 3.42 -2.08
N VAL A 219 -18.69 4.20 -2.79
CA VAL A 219 -19.38 3.74 -4.00
C VAL A 219 -18.38 3.27 -5.06
N ALA A 220 -17.32 4.06 -5.31
CA ALA A 220 -16.29 3.69 -6.27
C ALA A 220 -15.55 2.41 -5.88
N ALA A 221 -15.18 2.28 -4.60
CA ALA A 221 -14.50 1.09 -4.07
C ALA A 221 -15.37 -0.16 -4.23
N MET A 222 -16.68 -0.08 -3.97
CA MET A 222 -17.59 -1.21 -4.13
C MET A 222 -17.80 -1.61 -5.60
N MET A 223 -17.83 -0.64 -6.52
CA MET A 223 -17.86 -0.93 -7.96
C MET A 223 -16.59 -1.62 -8.41
N GLN A 224 -15.43 -1.16 -7.95
CA GLN A 224 -14.15 -1.79 -8.28
C GLN A 224 -14.02 -3.20 -7.68
N LEU A 225 -14.49 -3.38 -6.44
CA LEU A 225 -14.53 -4.71 -5.81
C LEU A 225 -15.33 -5.69 -6.66
N LYS A 226 -16.55 -5.27 -7.07
CA LYS A 226 -17.41 -6.13 -7.89
C LYS A 226 -16.74 -6.49 -9.22
N GLU A 227 -16.22 -5.52 -9.96
CA GLU A 227 -15.51 -5.77 -11.23
C GLU A 227 -14.34 -6.74 -11.04
N THR A 228 -13.53 -6.50 -10.01
CA THR A 228 -12.36 -7.33 -9.73
C THR A 228 -12.77 -8.76 -9.44
N LEU A 229 -13.79 -8.97 -8.60
CA LEU A 229 -14.29 -10.31 -8.29
C LEU A 229 -14.91 -11.00 -9.50
N ASP A 230 -15.70 -10.29 -10.33
CA ASP A 230 -16.30 -10.83 -11.57
C ASP A 230 -15.19 -11.29 -12.56
N LEU A 231 -14.11 -10.52 -12.68
CA LEU A 231 -12.95 -10.89 -13.53
C LEU A 231 -12.16 -12.06 -12.96
N MET A 232 -11.99 -12.11 -11.64
CA MET A 232 -11.33 -13.22 -10.97
C MET A 232 -12.13 -14.52 -11.13
N ASP A 233 -13.45 -14.48 -10.96
CA ASP A 233 -14.32 -15.64 -11.15
C ASP A 233 -14.29 -16.15 -12.58
N LYS A 234 -14.22 -15.22 -13.53
CA LYS A 234 -14.23 -15.57 -14.95
C LYS A 234 -12.90 -16.16 -15.45
N TYR A 235 -11.76 -15.68 -14.95
CA TYR A 235 -10.46 -16.00 -15.53
C TYR A 235 -9.50 -16.70 -14.57
N TYR A 236 -9.71 -16.62 -13.25
CA TYR A 236 -8.76 -17.05 -12.23
C TYR A 236 -9.43 -17.81 -11.08
N ALA A 237 -10.57 -18.46 -11.34
CA ALA A 237 -11.33 -19.17 -10.31
C ALA A 237 -10.49 -20.18 -9.53
N ASP A 238 -9.57 -20.89 -10.23
CA ASP A 238 -8.68 -21.89 -9.62
C ASP A 238 -7.58 -21.29 -8.73
N LEU A 239 -7.32 -19.99 -8.86
CA LEU A 239 -6.29 -19.29 -8.07
C LEU A 239 -6.87 -18.61 -6.82
N ARG A 240 -8.21 -18.50 -6.71
CA ARG A 240 -8.84 -17.86 -5.56
C ARG A 240 -8.54 -18.63 -4.27
N ASN A 241 -8.03 -17.88 -3.31
CA ASN A 241 -7.83 -18.31 -1.94
C ASN A 241 -8.39 -17.22 -1.01
N GLY A 242 -8.31 -17.21 0.20
CA GLY A 242 -8.86 -16.16 1.09
C GLY A 242 -8.24 -14.76 0.94
N TYR A 243 -7.35 -14.55 -0.04
CA TYR A 243 -6.65 -13.29 -0.28
C TYR A 243 -6.67 -12.90 -1.76
N PHE A 244 -6.84 -11.62 -2.03
CA PHE A 244 -6.39 -10.98 -3.27
C PHE A 244 -6.06 -9.51 -3.02
N ALA A 245 -5.19 -8.96 -3.88
CA ALA A 245 -4.95 -7.52 -3.95
C ALA A 245 -4.88 -7.10 -5.41
N ALA A 246 -5.51 -5.98 -5.74
CA ALA A 246 -5.51 -5.40 -7.07
C ALA A 246 -4.99 -3.96 -7.03
N ILE A 247 -4.14 -3.59 -7.97
CA ILE A 247 -3.52 -2.26 -8.09
C ILE A 247 -3.62 -1.74 -9.52
N VAL A 248 -3.88 -0.44 -9.68
CA VAL A 248 -3.89 0.20 -11.01
C VAL A 248 -2.55 0.01 -11.72
N LYS A 249 -2.59 -0.45 -12.98
CA LYS A 249 -1.40 -0.76 -13.79
C LYS A 249 -0.40 0.39 -13.86
N GLY A 250 -0.91 1.61 -14.10
CA GLY A 250 -0.07 2.81 -14.19
C GLY A 250 0.70 3.11 -12.92
N ASP A 251 0.08 2.92 -11.76
CA ASP A 251 0.73 3.16 -10.47
C ASP A 251 1.78 2.09 -10.17
N LEU A 252 1.48 0.81 -10.46
CA LEU A 252 2.47 -0.24 -10.32
C LEU A 252 3.72 0.04 -11.15
N PHE A 253 3.56 0.41 -12.43
CA PHE A 253 4.67 0.77 -13.29
C PHE A 253 5.45 1.96 -12.75
N ARG A 254 4.75 3.03 -12.35
CA ARG A 254 5.39 4.23 -11.80
C ARG A 254 6.20 3.94 -10.53
N PHE A 255 5.63 3.21 -9.58
CA PHE A 255 6.29 2.95 -8.30
C PHE A 255 7.32 1.82 -8.36
N ALA A 256 7.05 0.75 -9.09
CA ALA A 256 7.89 -0.43 -9.09
C ALA A 256 8.94 -0.46 -10.21
N ILE A 257 8.71 0.24 -11.32
CA ILE A 257 9.61 0.24 -12.48
C ILE A 257 10.31 1.59 -12.63
N ASP A 258 9.56 2.69 -12.70
CA ASP A 258 10.13 4.01 -13.03
C ASP A 258 11.07 4.55 -11.94
N SER A 259 10.89 4.12 -10.68
CA SER A 259 11.73 4.54 -9.56
C SER A 259 13.03 3.74 -9.42
N LYS A 260 13.24 2.69 -10.21
CA LYS A 260 14.39 1.77 -10.08
C LYS A 260 15.20 1.69 -11.36
N GLU A 261 16.51 1.59 -11.17
CA GLU A 261 17.45 1.29 -12.27
C GLU A 261 17.27 -0.15 -12.79
N SER A 262 16.75 -1.05 -11.95
CA SER A 262 16.38 -2.41 -12.34
C SER A 262 15.21 -2.91 -11.48
N GLY A 263 14.17 -3.36 -12.11
CA GLY A 263 13.04 -4.03 -11.47
C GLY A 263 12.62 -5.24 -12.30
N SER A 264 12.15 -6.30 -11.67
CA SER A 264 11.54 -7.42 -12.35
C SER A 264 10.31 -7.90 -11.59
N PHE A 265 9.20 -8.11 -12.31
CA PHE A 265 8.09 -8.91 -11.86
C PHE A 265 7.56 -9.76 -13.01
N VAL A 266 6.86 -10.83 -12.68
CA VAL A 266 6.25 -11.74 -13.64
C VAL A 266 4.79 -11.38 -13.79
N LEU A 267 4.35 -11.18 -15.04
CA LEU A 267 2.96 -10.95 -15.42
C LEU A 267 2.33 -12.26 -15.88
#